data_0f37ddc6854743b32a831754c6111c98
#
_entry.id   0f37ddc6854743b32a831754c6111c98
#
_cell.length_a   1.000
_cell.length_b   1.000
_cell.length_c   1.000
_cell.angle_alpha   90.00
_cell.angle_beta   90.00
_cell.angle_gamma   90.00
#
_symmetry.space_group_name_H-M   'P 1'
#
loop_
_entity.id
_entity.type
_entity.pdbx_description
1 polymer ?
#
loop_
_entity_poly.entity_id
_entity_poly.type
_entity_poly.pdbx_seq_one_letter_code
_entity_poly.pdbx_strand_id
1 'polypeptide(L)'
;MPLAQVLKLLYIIFYAAFIILPSVSQAEEPDLNLYRSNLQQLKKNLLSSPNDPNLHFNLANNFWKLGQYRDAITHYKSTLKIQPFDSEAHTGIGFAYGKIGQTKEALHHYNEALKINPEDPKAHYRIGYELINAGELNKAKTYLEGATNLDPYFALAFKELAYVTAELKDPNNAIKYYKKSLKLNRNDQNTHRELLKLYKQTGNVGKVISQYEEIIRIDPKNFSARHTLASLYKEQGRERDAVRHYSIAIKFNPNDQKAHKALAYLHTQSGKLESAIKYFKEVIRINQKDPEAYRELAKIYDLQGNRAKAIRIYEKIIKIHPDDLKTHEKLAVAYEKNHRKIDALRLYERIIALDPSNSPLHQKLGRIYEKSGKTNKALNHYKVLSRLNPKDTNTHRKLGTLYAAKDETQKSLRHYNIVTRLDPNDTTAHHILANYYGEKGKSLKAAPHYRELVRLDPHFALAYNELRQETGKFSLIENPIGRYNNALKILPNDPDLHFKIALYFFIVDDFNQTLKHFNKSIRLQPKNGKTHYFTGLIHHLMGNGVSAVNHMKRAEQSFVKQKQVKSIADVRRHLRVYQDQYGILGIKGDGSSIASTSYQQKKYN
;
A
#
# COMPACT_ATOMS: atom_id res chain seq x y z
N MET A 1 16.21 -16.40 36.89
CA MET A 1 16.26 -17.36 35.76
C MET A 1 15.72 -16.66 34.52
N PRO A 2 16.38 -16.72 33.38
CA PRO A 2 15.88 -16.09 32.15
C PRO A 2 14.58 -16.78 31.68
N LEU A 3 13.62 -15.98 31.21
CA LEU A 3 12.29 -16.39 30.72
C LEU A 3 12.32 -17.61 29.76
N ALA A 4 13.41 -17.74 29.00
CA ALA A 4 13.64 -18.86 28.09
C ALA A 4 13.84 -20.22 28.80
N GLN A 5 14.35 -20.24 30.01
CA GLN A 5 14.48 -21.48 30.79
C GLN A 5 13.17 -21.89 31.46
N VAL A 6 12.37 -20.93 31.87
CA VAL A 6 11.03 -21.16 32.43
C VAL A 6 10.07 -21.67 31.34
N LEU A 7 10.14 -21.11 30.14
CA LEU A 7 9.39 -21.59 28.97
C LEU A 7 9.84 -22.97 28.51
N LYS A 8 11.15 -23.29 28.60
CA LYS A 8 11.65 -24.65 28.35
C LYS A 8 11.15 -25.65 29.38
N LEU A 9 11.14 -25.27 30.66
CA LEU A 9 10.62 -26.15 31.74
C LEU A 9 9.12 -26.40 31.60
N LEU A 10 8.34 -25.35 31.28
CA LEU A 10 6.91 -25.46 31.01
C LEU A 10 6.64 -26.28 29.74
N TYR A 11 7.47 -26.18 28.71
CA TYR A 11 7.35 -26.98 27.50
C TYR A 11 7.67 -28.47 27.77
N ILE A 12 8.70 -28.76 28.58
CA ILE A 12 9.05 -30.12 28.98
C ILE A 12 7.94 -30.73 29.86
N ILE A 13 7.36 -29.95 30.79
CA ILE A 13 6.25 -30.43 31.65
C ILE A 13 4.98 -30.64 30.82
N PHE A 14 4.65 -29.74 29.86
CA PHE A 14 3.53 -29.92 28.94
C PHE A 14 3.75 -31.07 27.95
N TYR A 15 4.99 -31.25 27.47
CA TYR A 15 5.32 -32.30 26.54
C TYR A 15 5.32 -33.68 27.22
N ALA A 16 5.85 -33.76 28.44
CA ALA A 16 5.81 -34.99 29.25
C ALA A 16 4.38 -35.37 29.65
N ALA A 17 3.50 -34.41 29.95
CA ALA A 17 2.09 -34.65 30.25
C ALA A 17 1.27 -35.09 29.01
N PHE A 18 1.69 -34.69 27.79
CA PHE A 18 0.94 -34.98 26.55
C PHE A 18 1.40 -36.26 25.82
N ILE A 19 2.61 -36.77 26.10
CA ILE A 19 3.14 -37.99 25.47
C ILE A 19 2.54 -39.27 26.06
N ILE A 20 1.78 -39.20 27.14
CA ILE A 20 1.25 -40.39 27.88
C ILE A 20 -0.12 -40.84 27.38
N LEU A 21 -0.76 -40.09 26.48
CA LEU A 21 -1.96 -40.63 25.84
C LEU A 21 -1.58 -41.20 24.48
N PRO A 22 -1.67 -42.53 24.27
CA PRO A 22 -1.78 -43.05 22.94
C PRO A 22 -2.95 -42.34 22.27
N SER A 23 -2.80 -41.96 20.99
CA SER A 23 -3.92 -41.51 20.18
C SER A 23 -5.07 -42.47 20.42
N VAL A 24 -6.09 -42.01 21.11
CA VAL A 24 -7.27 -42.81 21.39
C VAL A 24 -8.04 -43.01 20.09
N SER A 25 -7.67 -44.07 19.33
CA SER A 25 -8.70 -45.00 18.91
C SER A 25 -9.13 -45.66 20.18
N GLN A 26 -10.31 -45.40 20.67
CA GLN A 26 -11.00 -46.11 21.79
C GLN A 26 -10.20 -47.31 22.34
N ALA A 27 -9.06 -47.07 22.98
CA ALA A 27 -8.44 -48.03 23.87
C ALA A 27 -9.21 -47.79 25.17
N GLU A 28 -10.06 -48.70 25.52
CA GLU A 28 -10.70 -48.84 26.82
C GLU A 28 -9.69 -48.39 27.87
N GLU A 29 -10.06 -47.49 28.74
CA GLU A 29 -9.25 -47.15 29.93
C GLU A 29 -8.89 -48.50 30.57
N PRO A 30 -7.57 -48.77 30.88
CA PRO A 30 -7.20 -50.05 31.46
C PRO A 30 -8.05 -50.26 32.69
N ASP A 31 -8.78 -51.40 32.73
CA ASP A 31 -9.65 -51.71 33.84
C ASP A 31 -8.81 -51.82 35.11
N LEU A 32 -8.62 -50.70 35.78
CA LEU A 32 -7.84 -50.60 37.01
C LEU A 32 -8.36 -51.56 38.09
N ASN A 33 -9.62 -51.96 38.00
CA ASN A 33 -10.21 -52.93 38.93
C ASN A 33 -9.66 -54.36 38.64
N LEU A 34 -9.47 -54.68 37.37
CA LEU A 34 -8.83 -55.95 36.99
C LEU A 34 -7.40 -56.03 37.54
N TYR A 35 -6.59 -54.97 37.39
CA TYR A 35 -5.24 -54.98 37.96
C TYR A 35 -5.22 -55.00 39.49
N ARG A 36 -6.19 -54.36 40.16
CA ARG A 36 -6.34 -54.46 41.63
C ARG A 36 -6.73 -55.86 42.08
N SER A 37 -7.65 -56.52 41.38
CA SER A 37 -8.02 -57.92 41.67
C SER A 37 -6.84 -58.85 41.45
N ASN A 38 -6.13 -58.75 40.30
CA ASN A 38 -4.93 -59.52 40.03
C ASN A 38 -3.84 -59.30 41.07
N LEU A 39 -3.68 -58.08 41.57
CA LEU A 39 -2.72 -57.74 42.64
C LEU A 39 -2.99 -58.51 43.94
N GLN A 40 -4.27 -58.62 44.35
CA GLN A 40 -4.65 -59.37 45.55
C GLN A 40 -4.33 -60.89 45.38
N GLN A 41 -4.67 -61.43 44.23
CA GLN A 41 -4.38 -62.84 43.91
C GLN A 41 -2.87 -63.13 43.89
N LEU A 42 -2.08 -62.28 43.24
CA LEU A 42 -0.63 -62.40 43.13
C LEU A 42 0.04 -62.29 44.53
N LYS A 43 -0.43 -61.39 45.39
CA LYS A 43 0.04 -61.28 46.77
C LYS A 43 -0.24 -62.55 47.57
N LYS A 44 -1.43 -63.15 47.40
CA LYS A 44 -1.77 -64.43 48.07
C LYS A 44 -0.86 -65.56 47.58
N ASN A 45 -0.60 -65.64 46.28
CA ASN A 45 0.29 -66.65 45.69
C ASN A 45 1.76 -66.50 46.20
N LEU A 46 2.20 -65.23 46.39
CA LEU A 46 3.53 -64.92 46.89
C LEU A 46 3.73 -65.41 48.34
N LEU A 47 2.66 -65.41 49.16
CA LEU A 47 2.74 -66.01 50.52
C LEU A 47 3.06 -67.49 50.49
N SER A 48 2.62 -68.22 49.45
CA SER A 48 2.89 -69.66 49.27
C SER A 48 4.25 -69.95 48.60
N SER A 49 4.77 -68.99 47.82
CA SER A 49 6.03 -69.13 47.05
C SER A 49 6.81 -67.76 47.10
N PRO A 50 7.42 -67.43 48.25
CA PRO A 50 8.07 -66.16 48.48
C PRO A 50 9.30 -65.85 47.63
N ASN A 51 9.89 -66.89 47.07
CA ASN A 51 11.11 -66.78 46.23
C ASN A 51 10.83 -67.10 44.74
N ASP A 52 9.57 -66.99 44.31
CA ASP A 52 9.27 -67.19 42.87
C ASP A 52 9.52 -65.86 42.12
N PRO A 53 10.52 -65.87 41.20
CA PRO A 53 10.87 -64.65 40.43
C PRO A 53 9.73 -64.20 39.53
N ASN A 54 8.95 -65.14 38.97
CA ASN A 54 7.85 -64.82 38.07
C ASN A 54 6.70 -64.13 38.82
N LEU A 55 6.43 -64.53 40.07
CA LEU A 55 5.43 -63.85 40.90
C LEU A 55 5.87 -62.45 41.27
N HIS A 56 7.13 -62.23 41.62
CA HIS A 56 7.68 -60.93 41.88
C HIS A 56 7.62 -60.06 40.60
N PHE A 57 8.00 -60.58 39.45
CA PHE A 57 7.94 -59.87 38.17
C PHE A 57 6.51 -59.49 37.79
N ASN A 58 5.56 -60.39 37.92
CA ASN A 58 4.14 -60.13 37.68
C ASN A 58 3.53 -59.12 38.66
N LEU A 59 3.90 -59.15 39.91
CA LEU A 59 3.52 -58.14 40.90
C LEU A 59 4.06 -56.77 40.54
N ALA A 60 5.32 -56.70 40.15
CA ALA A 60 5.94 -55.46 39.71
C ALA A 60 5.22 -54.85 38.48
N ASN A 61 4.88 -55.69 37.48
CA ASN A 61 4.09 -55.29 36.34
C ASN A 61 2.70 -54.74 36.70
N ASN A 62 2.02 -55.37 37.66
CA ASN A 62 0.72 -54.91 38.16
C ASN A 62 0.82 -53.58 38.93
N PHE A 63 1.80 -53.45 39.80
CA PHE A 63 2.08 -52.20 40.51
C PHE A 63 2.41 -51.09 39.50
N TRP A 64 3.20 -51.38 38.46
CA TRP A 64 3.50 -50.45 37.41
C TRP A 64 2.24 -49.99 36.67
N LYS A 65 1.34 -50.93 36.30
CA LYS A 65 0.07 -50.61 35.64
C LYS A 65 -0.86 -49.72 36.50
N LEU A 66 -0.77 -49.89 37.82
CA LEU A 66 -1.49 -49.05 38.78
C LEU A 66 -0.81 -47.71 39.09
N GLY A 67 0.33 -47.41 38.48
CA GLY A 67 1.09 -46.17 38.74
C GLY A 67 1.88 -46.19 40.07
N GLN A 68 1.95 -47.34 40.75
CA GLN A 68 2.67 -47.55 42.02
C GLN A 68 4.14 -47.91 41.72
N TYR A 69 4.87 -46.93 41.18
CA TYR A 69 6.22 -47.19 40.64
C TYR A 69 7.26 -47.62 41.68
N ARG A 70 7.15 -47.13 42.95
CA ARG A 70 8.07 -47.52 44.02
C ARG A 70 7.89 -48.99 44.39
N ASP A 71 6.64 -49.44 44.48
CA ASP A 71 6.34 -50.85 44.79
C ASP A 71 6.77 -51.74 43.62
N ALA A 72 6.55 -51.28 42.40
CA ALA A 72 7.06 -52.00 41.20
C ALA A 72 8.59 -52.19 41.26
N ILE A 73 9.34 -51.11 41.58
CA ILE A 73 10.81 -51.17 41.72
C ILE A 73 11.21 -52.22 42.78
N THR A 74 10.51 -52.25 43.93
CA THR A 74 10.79 -53.20 45.02
C THR A 74 10.67 -54.65 44.53
N HIS A 75 9.56 -54.94 43.85
CA HIS A 75 9.32 -56.30 43.35
C HIS A 75 10.21 -56.70 42.19
N TYR A 76 10.51 -55.79 41.23
CA TYR A 76 11.52 -56.08 40.19
C TYR A 76 12.91 -56.33 40.78
N LYS A 77 13.31 -55.57 41.85
CA LYS A 77 14.55 -55.86 42.59
C LYS A 77 14.54 -57.22 43.27
N SER A 78 13.39 -57.67 43.75
CA SER A 78 13.27 -59.05 44.26
C SER A 78 13.44 -60.12 43.16
N THR A 79 12.88 -59.86 41.95
CA THR A 79 13.13 -60.71 40.78
C THR A 79 14.63 -60.80 40.50
N LEU A 80 15.36 -59.67 40.46
CA LEU A 80 16.79 -59.64 40.16
C LEU A 80 17.67 -60.28 41.23
N LYS A 81 17.24 -60.32 42.47
CA LYS A 81 17.93 -61.02 43.51
C LYS A 81 17.93 -62.54 43.27
N ILE A 82 16.89 -63.04 42.60
CA ILE A 82 16.74 -64.48 42.30
C ILE A 82 17.31 -64.81 40.89
N GLN A 83 17.04 -63.85 39.93
CA GLN A 83 17.46 -63.95 38.53
C GLN A 83 18.25 -62.68 38.14
N PRO A 84 19.55 -62.59 38.43
CA PRO A 84 20.35 -61.39 38.21
C PRO A 84 20.47 -60.93 36.76
N PHE A 85 20.26 -61.84 35.81
CA PHE A 85 20.39 -61.58 34.37
C PHE A 85 19.03 -61.46 33.67
N ASP A 86 17.99 -61.00 34.38
CA ASP A 86 16.69 -60.73 33.79
C ASP A 86 16.68 -59.33 33.19
N SER A 87 16.84 -59.25 31.86
CA SER A 87 16.85 -58.02 31.09
C SER A 87 15.51 -57.27 31.16
N GLU A 88 14.39 -57.98 31.22
CA GLU A 88 13.06 -57.36 31.31
C GLU A 88 12.83 -56.75 32.69
N ALA A 89 13.29 -57.38 33.77
CA ALA A 89 13.23 -56.80 35.12
C ALA A 89 14.07 -55.52 35.23
N HIS A 90 15.28 -55.52 34.66
CA HIS A 90 16.10 -54.33 34.56
C HIS A 90 15.39 -53.22 33.77
N THR A 91 14.78 -53.53 32.61
CA THR A 91 14.02 -52.58 31.80
C THR A 91 12.82 -52.04 32.57
N GLY A 92 12.09 -52.86 33.31
CA GLY A 92 10.97 -52.49 34.16
C GLY A 92 11.37 -51.53 35.29
N ILE A 93 12.48 -51.79 35.96
CA ILE A 93 13.04 -50.90 37.01
C ILE A 93 13.42 -49.55 36.39
N GLY A 94 14.16 -49.56 35.26
CA GLY A 94 14.57 -48.35 34.54
C GLY A 94 13.37 -47.49 34.18
N PHE A 95 12.30 -48.12 33.67
CA PHE A 95 11.06 -47.37 33.36
C PHE A 95 10.38 -46.80 34.59
N ALA A 96 10.29 -47.54 35.68
CA ALA A 96 9.70 -47.04 36.91
C ALA A 96 10.51 -45.90 37.53
N TYR A 97 11.85 -45.95 37.49
CA TYR A 97 12.71 -44.84 37.89
C TYR A 97 12.53 -43.58 36.98
N GLY A 98 12.43 -43.77 35.66
CA GLY A 98 12.13 -42.66 34.74
C GLY A 98 10.81 -41.99 35.05
N LYS A 99 9.77 -42.77 35.42
CA LYS A 99 8.45 -42.23 35.78
C LYS A 99 8.46 -41.41 37.10
N ILE A 100 9.34 -41.71 38.02
CA ILE A 100 9.50 -40.91 39.27
C ILE A 100 10.60 -39.85 39.15
N GLY A 101 11.14 -39.62 37.93
CA GLY A 101 12.11 -38.56 37.63
C GLY A 101 13.56 -38.87 38.05
N GLN A 102 13.86 -40.10 38.38
CA GLN A 102 15.20 -40.57 38.76
C GLN A 102 15.96 -41.06 37.49
N THR A 103 16.32 -40.09 36.61
CA THR A 103 16.91 -40.36 35.30
C THR A 103 18.24 -41.13 35.39
N LYS A 104 19.08 -40.87 36.39
CA LYS A 104 20.38 -41.54 36.55
C LYS A 104 20.19 -43.05 36.84
N GLU A 105 19.30 -43.35 37.76
CA GLU A 105 18.94 -44.71 38.12
C GLU A 105 18.25 -45.44 36.96
N ALA A 106 17.38 -44.74 36.24
CA ALA A 106 16.74 -45.28 35.05
C ALA A 106 17.79 -45.70 33.99
N LEU A 107 18.71 -44.78 33.66
CA LEU A 107 19.78 -45.05 32.71
C LEU A 107 20.71 -46.21 33.16
N HIS A 108 21.03 -46.28 34.47
CA HIS A 108 21.80 -47.38 35.00
C HIS A 108 21.13 -48.72 34.69
N HIS A 109 19.88 -48.87 35.05
CA HIS A 109 19.15 -50.13 34.84
C HIS A 109 18.91 -50.47 33.37
N TYR A 110 18.64 -49.47 32.52
CA TYR A 110 18.56 -49.73 31.07
C TYR A 110 19.90 -50.18 30.46
N ASN A 111 21.03 -49.64 30.95
CA ASN A 111 22.36 -50.09 30.52
C ASN A 111 22.64 -51.50 31.00
N GLU A 112 22.24 -51.90 32.23
CA GLU A 112 22.35 -53.31 32.67
C GLU A 112 21.48 -54.23 31.80
N ALA A 113 20.27 -53.81 31.40
CA ALA A 113 19.44 -54.55 30.46
C ALA A 113 20.15 -54.76 29.11
N LEU A 114 20.81 -53.71 28.58
CA LEU A 114 21.54 -53.81 27.31
C LEU A 114 22.84 -54.65 27.41
N LYS A 115 23.46 -54.73 28.59
CA LYS A 115 24.58 -55.69 28.79
C LYS A 115 24.13 -57.11 28.66
N ILE A 116 22.91 -57.45 29.10
CA ILE A 116 22.29 -58.76 29.02
C ILE A 116 21.74 -59.03 27.62
N ASN A 117 21.01 -58.05 27.06
CA ASN A 117 20.46 -58.16 25.71
C ASN A 117 20.80 -56.89 24.90
N PRO A 118 21.95 -56.88 24.19
CA PRO A 118 22.40 -55.73 23.38
C PRO A 118 21.49 -55.38 22.21
N GLU A 119 20.68 -56.31 21.76
CA GLU A 119 19.83 -56.16 20.58
C GLU A 119 18.36 -55.80 20.93
N ASP A 120 18.10 -55.30 22.15
CA ASP A 120 16.78 -54.86 22.54
C ASP A 120 16.48 -53.41 22.03
N PRO A 121 15.67 -53.24 20.97
CA PRO A 121 15.36 -51.94 20.43
C PRO A 121 14.57 -51.06 21.43
N LYS A 122 13.81 -51.68 22.35
CA LYS A 122 13.04 -50.96 23.37
C LYS A 122 13.95 -50.34 24.43
N ALA A 123 14.97 -51.08 24.89
CA ALA A 123 15.95 -50.58 25.83
C ALA A 123 16.76 -49.43 25.21
N HIS A 124 17.23 -49.57 23.97
CA HIS A 124 17.85 -48.48 23.22
C HIS A 124 16.95 -47.22 23.11
N TYR A 125 15.68 -47.38 22.75
CA TYR A 125 14.70 -46.31 22.69
C TYR A 125 14.52 -45.62 24.06
N ARG A 126 14.42 -46.38 25.14
CA ARG A 126 14.24 -45.88 26.50
C ARG A 126 15.41 -45.03 26.96
N ILE A 127 16.64 -45.49 26.73
CA ILE A 127 17.85 -44.74 27.02
C ILE A 127 17.84 -43.43 26.21
N GLY A 128 17.55 -43.50 24.90
CA GLY A 128 17.46 -42.32 24.06
C GLY A 128 16.44 -41.32 24.57
N TYR A 129 15.28 -41.77 25.03
CA TYR A 129 14.23 -40.94 25.60
C TYR A 129 14.67 -40.25 26.91
N GLU A 130 15.29 -40.98 27.83
CA GLU A 130 15.81 -40.40 29.08
C GLU A 130 16.94 -39.38 28.83
N LEU A 131 17.78 -39.66 27.84
CA LEU A 131 18.84 -38.73 27.42
C LEU A 131 18.28 -37.45 26.80
N ILE A 132 17.13 -37.52 26.10
CA ILE A 132 16.41 -36.31 25.63
C ILE A 132 16.00 -35.45 26.84
N ASN A 133 15.40 -36.09 27.85
CA ASN A 133 14.98 -35.42 29.06
C ASN A 133 16.16 -34.77 29.84
N ALA A 134 17.33 -35.43 29.80
CA ALA A 134 18.57 -34.94 30.36
C ALA A 134 19.26 -33.84 29.51
N GLY A 135 18.80 -33.58 28.29
CA GLY A 135 19.41 -32.64 27.35
C GLY A 135 20.66 -33.16 26.63
N GLU A 136 20.98 -34.46 26.77
CA GLU A 136 22.16 -35.10 26.15
C GLU A 136 21.84 -35.56 24.71
N LEU A 137 21.50 -34.62 23.83
CA LEU A 137 20.92 -34.89 22.51
C LEU A 137 21.81 -35.73 21.60
N ASN A 138 23.14 -35.55 21.63
CA ASN A 138 24.05 -36.35 20.78
C ASN A 138 24.04 -37.82 21.19
N LYS A 139 24.08 -38.12 22.50
CA LYS A 139 23.97 -39.49 22.98
C LYS A 139 22.59 -40.10 22.72
N ALA A 140 21.53 -39.29 22.92
CA ALA A 140 20.17 -39.69 22.59
C ALA A 140 20.03 -40.13 21.13
N LYS A 141 20.63 -39.37 20.20
CA LYS A 141 20.65 -39.73 18.77
C LYS A 141 21.25 -41.10 18.53
N THR A 142 22.43 -41.38 19.10
CA THR A 142 23.11 -42.66 18.92
C THR A 142 22.24 -43.85 19.38
N TYR A 143 21.64 -43.75 20.56
CA TYR A 143 20.76 -44.80 21.07
C TYR A 143 19.48 -44.96 20.25
N LEU A 144 18.88 -43.86 19.80
CA LEU A 144 17.68 -43.89 18.95
C LEU A 144 18.00 -44.45 17.55
N GLU A 145 19.18 -44.17 16.99
CA GLU A 145 19.67 -44.79 15.76
C GLU A 145 19.82 -46.31 15.96
N GLY A 146 20.37 -46.75 17.10
CA GLY A 146 20.42 -48.18 17.49
C GLY A 146 19.01 -48.77 17.51
N ALA A 147 18.07 -48.16 18.19
CA ALA A 147 16.67 -48.61 18.25
C ALA A 147 16.03 -48.77 16.85
N THR A 148 16.24 -47.80 15.96
CA THR A 148 15.65 -47.78 14.61
C THR A 148 16.35 -48.75 13.63
N ASN A 149 17.60 -49.10 13.89
CA ASN A 149 18.35 -50.11 13.11
C ASN A 149 17.94 -51.51 13.53
N LEU A 150 17.75 -51.74 14.82
CA LEU A 150 17.30 -53.02 15.37
C LEU A 150 15.83 -53.33 15.04
N ASP A 151 14.97 -52.31 15.11
CA ASP A 151 13.56 -52.41 14.71
C ASP A 151 13.18 -51.32 13.69
N PRO A 152 13.21 -51.64 12.38
CA PRO A 152 12.80 -50.69 11.32
C PRO A 152 11.31 -50.32 11.33
N TYR A 153 10.48 -50.98 12.15
CA TYR A 153 9.05 -50.69 12.29
C TYR A 153 8.71 -49.95 13.58
N PHE A 154 9.71 -49.49 14.32
CA PHE A 154 9.52 -48.80 15.59
C PHE A 154 9.17 -47.31 15.36
N ALA A 155 7.91 -47.04 15.10
CA ALA A 155 7.41 -45.67 14.76
C ALA A 155 7.78 -44.60 15.80
N LEU A 156 7.72 -44.95 17.11
CA LEU A 156 8.07 -44.01 18.19
C LEU A 156 9.57 -43.68 18.21
N ALA A 157 10.43 -44.64 17.95
CA ALA A 157 11.87 -44.41 17.88
C ALA A 157 12.23 -43.47 16.73
N PHE A 158 11.62 -43.64 15.55
CA PHE A 158 11.78 -42.72 14.43
C PHE A 158 11.27 -41.32 14.75
N LYS A 159 10.18 -41.16 15.52
CA LYS A 159 9.64 -39.89 15.93
C LYS A 159 10.61 -39.13 16.84
N GLU A 160 11.11 -39.80 17.89
CA GLU A 160 12.05 -39.18 18.83
C GLU A 160 13.41 -38.91 18.16
N LEU A 161 13.88 -39.81 17.28
CA LEU A 161 15.09 -39.59 16.49
C LEU A 161 14.93 -38.33 15.57
N ALA A 162 13.76 -38.15 14.97
CA ALA A 162 13.47 -36.98 14.18
C ALA A 162 13.48 -35.70 15.05
N TYR A 163 12.89 -35.76 16.24
CA TYR A 163 12.91 -34.64 17.18
C TYR A 163 14.34 -34.24 17.57
N VAL A 164 15.13 -35.21 18.01
CA VAL A 164 16.55 -34.98 18.39
C VAL A 164 17.34 -34.40 17.21
N THR A 165 17.14 -34.94 16.02
CA THR A 165 17.84 -34.49 14.82
C THR A 165 17.45 -33.06 14.45
N ALA A 166 16.18 -32.68 14.65
CA ALA A 166 15.71 -31.30 14.43
C ALA A 166 16.34 -30.31 15.45
N GLU A 167 16.42 -30.72 16.73
CA GLU A 167 17.07 -29.92 17.78
C GLU A 167 18.57 -29.74 17.52
N LEU A 168 19.22 -30.72 16.95
CA LEU A 168 20.63 -30.69 16.51
C LEU A 168 20.84 -29.90 15.21
N LYS A 169 19.80 -29.18 14.71
CA LYS A 169 19.85 -28.33 13.51
C LYS A 169 20.09 -29.07 12.19
N ASP A 170 19.64 -30.30 12.09
CA ASP A 170 19.63 -31.08 10.84
C ASP A 170 18.18 -31.33 10.36
N PRO A 171 17.53 -30.33 9.75
CA PRO A 171 16.13 -30.42 9.35
C PRO A 171 15.89 -31.49 8.26
N ASN A 172 16.89 -31.77 7.41
CA ASN A 172 16.72 -32.72 6.31
C ASN A 172 16.57 -34.17 6.83
N ASN A 173 17.42 -34.56 7.73
CA ASN A 173 17.32 -35.89 8.35
C ASN A 173 16.11 -35.97 9.30
N ALA A 174 15.80 -34.89 10.03
CA ALA A 174 14.57 -34.82 10.82
C ALA A 174 13.30 -35.07 9.98
N ILE A 175 13.18 -34.41 8.83
CA ILE A 175 12.07 -34.62 7.88
C ILE A 175 12.05 -36.10 7.41
N LYS A 176 13.20 -36.69 7.10
CA LYS A 176 13.30 -38.10 6.67
C LYS A 176 12.77 -39.03 7.76
N TYR A 177 13.16 -38.82 9.00
CA TYR A 177 12.75 -39.69 10.12
C TYR A 177 11.27 -39.46 10.50
N TYR A 178 10.76 -38.23 10.51
CA TYR A 178 9.32 -37.98 10.71
C TYR A 178 8.48 -38.67 9.63
N LYS A 179 8.92 -38.63 8.35
CA LYS A 179 8.22 -39.35 7.27
C LYS A 179 8.22 -40.88 7.49
N LYS A 180 9.32 -41.45 7.99
CA LYS A 180 9.36 -42.86 8.33
C LYS A 180 8.37 -43.17 9.45
N SER A 181 8.35 -42.38 10.53
CA SER A 181 7.38 -42.50 11.62
C SER A 181 5.94 -42.46 11.10
N LEU A 182 5.61 -41.48 10.23
CA LEU A 182 4.27 -41.33 9.65
C LEU A 182 3.90 -42.44 8.66
N LYS A 183 4.89 -43.07 7.98
CA LYS A 183 4.64 -44.25 7.16
C LYS A 183 4.15 -45.42 8.00
N LEU A 184 4.67 -45.54 9.23
CA LEU A 184 4.30 -46.60 10.18
C LEU A 184 3.03 -46.24 10.98
N ASN A 185 2.87 -44.98 11.37
CA ASN A 185 1.69 -44.48 12.06
C ASN A 185 1.16 -43.21 11.39
N ARG A 186 0.35 -43.37 10.36
CA ARG A 186 -0.17 -42.28 9.51
C ARG A 186 -1.06 -41.28 10.26
N ASN A 187 -1.63 -41.67 11.39
CA ASN A 187 -2.59 -40.83 12.11
C ASN A 187 -1.97 -40.07 13.30
N ASP A 188 -0.65 -40.08 13.48
CA ASP A 188 0.01 -39.34 14.54
C ASP A 188 -0.01 -37.83 14.24
N GLN A 189 -1.03 -37.12 14.79
CA GLN A 189 -1.21 -35.68 14.65
C GLN A 189 0.01 -34.87 15.13
N ASN A 190 0.70 -35.34 16.17
CA ASN A 190 1.85 -34.65 16.72
C ASN A 190 3.01 -34.66 15.73
N THR A 191 3.29 -35.84 15.13
CA THR A 191 4.33 -35.95 14.10
C THR A 191 4.00 -35.09 12.87
N HIS A 192 2.74 -35.02 12.44
CA HIS A 192 2.33 -34.11 11.38
C HIS A 192 2.57 -32.63 11.73
N ARG A 193 2.32 -32.22 12.99
CA ARG A 193 2.57 -30.85 13.46
C ARG A 193 4.06 -30.51 13.49
N GLU A 194 4.90 -31.42 13.95
CA GLU A 194 6.36 -31.21 13.96
C GLU A 194 6.92 -31.14 12.53
N LEU A 195 6.50 -32.03 11.65
CA LEU A 195 6.86 -31.98 10.25
C LEU A 195 6.38 -30.70 9.55
N LEU A 196 5.20 -30.21 9.92
CA LEU A 196 4.67 -28.93 9.45
C LEU A 196 5.56 -27.74 9.88
N LYS A 197 6.06 -27.74 11.14
CA LYS A 197 6.99 -26.70 11.61
C LYS A 197 8.27 -26.68 10.75
N LEU A 198 8.85 -27.85 10.48
CA LEU A 198 10.05 -27.97 9.65
C LEU A 198 9.82 -27.49 8.21
N TYR A 199 8.68 -27.86 7.59
CA TYR A 199 8.35 -27.36 6.24
C TYR A 199 8.11 -25.87 6.18
N LYS A 200 7.59 -25.25 7.26
CA LYS A 200 7.48 -23.79 7.38
C LYS A 200 8.86 -23.13 7.47
N GLN A 201 9.76 -23.70 8.26
CA GLN A 201 11.14 -23.19 8.39
C GLN A 201 11.93 -23.29 7.07
N THR A 202 11.69 -24.33 6.29
CA THR A 202 12.33 -24.52 4.98
C THR A 202 11.64 -23.79 3.82
N GLY A 203 10.53 -23.07 4.09
CA GLY A 203 9.79 -22.31 3.09
C GLY A 203 9.06 -23.15 2.04
N ASN A 204 8.89 -24.46 2.24
CA ASN A 204 8.27 -25.35 1.27
C ASN A 204 6.73 -25.32 1.37
N VAL A 205 6.12 -24.31 0.75
CA VAL A 205 4.66 -24.08 0.82
C VAL A 205 3.84 -25.29 0.35
N GLY A 206 4.26 -25.98 -0.70
CA GLY A 206 3.55 -27.16 -1.20
C GLY A 206 3.49 -28.29 -0.15
N LYS A 207 4.59 -28.52 0.57
CA LYS A 207 4.64 -29.50 1.66
C LYS A 207 3.85 -29.04 2.90
N VAL A 208 3.85 -27.74 3.18
CA VAL A 208 3.01 -27.16 4.25
C VAL A 208 1.53 -27.41 3.96
N ILE A 209 1.07 -27.19 2.73
CA ILE A 209 -0.31 -27.48 2.30
C ILE A 209 -0.64 -28.96 2.51
N SER A 210 0.21 -29.87 2.01
CA SER A 210 -0.01 -31.32 2.16
C SER A 210 -0.12 -31.75 3.62
N GLN A 211 0.65 -31.13 4.53
CA GLN A 211 0.54 -31.46 5.96
C GLN A 211 -0.77 -30.95 6.58
N TYR A 212 -1.25 -29.76 6.18
CA TYR A 212 -2.55 -29.30 6.63
C TYR A 212 -3.70 -30.18 6.10
N GLU A 213 -3.60 -30.68 4.86
CA GLU A 213 -4.57 -31.62 4.30
C GLU A 213 -4.63 -32.92 5.12
N GLU A 214 -3.47 -33.48 5.51
CA GLU A 214 -3.42 -34.65 6.36
C GLU A 214 -3.95 -34.39 7.78
N ILE A 215 -3.62 -33.26 8.39
CA ILE A 215 -4.18 -32.87 9.70
C ILE A 215 -5.72 -32.77 9.62
N ILE A 216 -6.26 -32.19 8.54
CA ILE A 216 -7.72 -32.08 8.33
C ILE A 216 -8.35 -33.44 8.03
N ARG A 217 -7.63 -34.36 7.39
CA ARG A 217 -8.09 -35.73 7.15
C ARG A 217 -8.25 -36.48 8.47
N ILE A 218 -7.29 -36.31 9.40
CA ILE A 218 -7.32 -36.94 10.73
C ILE A 218 -8.39 -36.29 11.63
N ASP A 219 -8.44 -34.96 11.62
CA ASP A 219 -9.43 -34.17 12.40
C ASP A 219 -10.23 -33.26 11.45
N PRO A 220 -11.35 -33.76 10.89
CA PRO A 220 -12.18 -32.98 9.96
C PRO A 220 -12.83 -31.75 10.58
N LYS A 221 -12.93 -31.66 11.90
CA LYS A 221 -13.50 -30.53 12.63
C LYS A 221 -12.49 -29.42 12.96
N ASN A 222 -11.21 -29.63 12.63
CA ASN A 222 -10.15 -28.67 12.91
C ASN A 222 -10.31 -27.39 12.06
N PHE A 223 -11.12 -26.47 12.55
CA PHE A 223 -11.38 -25.22 11.86
C PHE A 223 -10.13 -24.35 11.72
N SER A 224 -9.20 -24.40 12.69
CA SER A 224 -7.96 -23.63 12.64
C SER A 224 -7.04 -24.07 11.49
N ALA A 225 -6.87 -25.40 11.33
CA ALA A 225 -6.13 -25.95 10.21
C ALA A 225 -6.77 -25.61 8.87
N ARG A 226 -8.11 -25.70 8.77
CA ARG A 226 -8.87 -25.31 7.57
C ARG A 226 -8.72 -23.83 7.24
N HIS A 227 -8.78 -22.97 8.27
CA HIS A 227 -8.58 -21.53 8.08
C HIS A 227 -7.19 -21.25 7.50
N THR A 228 -6.15 -21.85 8.10
CA THR A 228 -4.77 -21.64 7.63
C THR A 228 -4.55 -22.19 6.22
N LEU A 229 -5.08 -23.38 5.94
CA LEU A 229 -5.02 -23.97 4.59
C LEU A 229 -5.71 -23.08 3.55
N ALA A 230 -6.88 -22.53 3.90
CA ALA A 230 -7.59 -21.59 3.04
C ALA A 230 -6.78 -20.32 2.76
N SER A 231 -6.08 -19.80 3.77
CA SER A 231 -5.17 -18.65 3.59
C SER A 231 -4.04 -18.98 2.61
N LEU A 232 -3.41 -20.14 2.76
CA LEU A 232 -2.35 -20.58 1.85
C LEU A 232 -2.84 -20.74 0.41
N TYR A 233 -4.02 -21.33 0.22
CA TYR A 233 -4.63 -21.41 -1.11
C TYR A 233 -4.94 -20.04 -1.71
N LYS A 234 -5.42 -19.10 -0.89
CA LYS A 234 -5.65 -17.72 -1.33
C LYS A 234 -4.35 -17.06 -1.79
N GLU A 235 -3.26 -17.20 -1.01
CA GLU A 235 -1.94 -16.68 -1.35
C GLU A 235 -1.37 -17.27 -2.66
N GLN A 236 -1.73 -18.51 -2.98
CA GLN A 236 -1.38 -19.17 -4.24
C GLN A 236 -2.35 -18.84 -5.41
N GLY A 237 -3.33 -17.99 -5.22
CA GLY A 237 -4.34 -17.69 -6.25
C GLY A 237 -5.35 -18.82 -6.48
N ARG A 238 -5.37 -19.85 -5.65
CA ARG A 238 -6.32 -20.98 -5.70
C ARG A 238 -7.62 -20.60 -4.99
N GLU A 239 -8.32 -19.62 -5.53
CA GLU A 239 -9.47 -18.99 -4.87
C GLU A 239 -10.62 -19.97 -4.58
N ARG A 240 -10.88 -20.93 -5.50
CA ARG A 240 -11.95 -21.92 -5.32
C ARG A 240 -11.69 -22.81 -4.10
N ASP A 241 -10.46 -23.26 -3.93
CA ASP A 241 -10.05 -24.07 -2.79
C ASP A 241 -10.10 -23.26 -1.50
N ALA A 242 -9.62 -22.02 -1.54
CA ALA A 242 -9.71 -21.10 -0.40
C ALA A 242 -11.17 -20.91 0.05
N VAL A 243 -12.08 -20.58 -0.86
CA VAL A 243 -13.51 -20.42 -0.56
C VAL A 243 -14.09 -21.70 0.06
N ARG A 244 -13.78 -22.88 -0.50
CA ARG A 244 -14.25 -24.16 0.03
C ARG A 244 -13.81 -24.36 1.47
N HIS A 245 -12.52 -24.18 1.77
CA HIS A 245 -11.98 -24.43 3.12
C HIS A 245 -12.45 -23.38 4.12
N TYR A 246 -12.49 -22.07 3.78
CA TYR A 246 -13.09 -21.05 4.65
C TYR A 246 -14.57 -21.33 4.93
N SER A 247 -15.34 -21.74 3.91
CA SER A 247 -16.77 -22.05 4.09
C SER A 247 -17.01 -23.24 5.03
N ILE A 248 -16.11 -24.22 5.05
CA ILE A 248 -16.16 -25.31 6.01
C ILE A 248 -15.70 -24.85 7.39
N ALA A 249 -14.65 -24.03 7.47
CA ALA A 249 -14.16 -23.51 8.73
C ALA A 249 -15.24 -22.75 9.51
N ILE A 250 -16.01 -21.87 8.84
CA ILE A 250 -17.10 -21.12 9.47
C ILE A 250 -18.30 -21.98 9.88
N LYS A 251 -18.48 -23.19 9.31
CA LYS A 251 -19.48 -24.16 9.80
C LYS A 251 -19.16 -24.68 11.20
N PHE A 252 -17.87 -24.88 11.47
CA PHE A 252 -17.39 -25.37 12.78
C PHE A 252 -17.10 -24.22 13.75
N ASN A 253 -16.70 -23.06 13.25
CA ASN A 253 -16.56 -21.82 14.04
C ASN A 253 -17.32 -20.67 13.38
N PRO A 254 -18.64 -20.50 13.65
CA PRO A 254 -19.45 -19.45 13.06
C PRO A 254 -19.01 -18.01 13.41
N ASN A 255 -18.18 -17.85 14.43
CA ASN A 255 -17.65 -16.55 14.86
C ASN A 255 -16.21 -16.29 14.37
N ASP A 256 -15.71 -17.06 13.41
CA ASP A 256 -14.43 -16.76 12.77
C ASP A 256 -14.54 -15.52 11.86
N GLN A 257 -14.35 -14.36 12.49
CA GLN A 257 -14.39 -13.07 11.81
C GLN A 257 -13.41 -13.02 10.61
N LYS A 258 -12.21 -13.60 10.76
CA LYS A 258 -11.17 -13.58 9.71
C LYS A 258 -11.61 -14.40 8.49
N ALA A 259 -12.21 -15.57 8.70
CA ALA A 259 -12.71 -16.40 7.62
C ALA A 259 -13.89 -15.75 6.89
N HIS A 260 -14.84 -15.17 7.62
CA HIS A 260 -15.93 -14.38 7.02
C HIS A 260 -15.41 -13.21 6.19
N LYS A 261 -14.40 -12.50 6.70
CA LYS A 261 -13.77 -11.37 6.00
C LYS A 261 -13.07 -11.84 4.71
N ALA A 262 -12.33 -12.94 4.79
CA ALA A 262 -11.66 -13.53 3.62
C ALA A 262 -12.68 -13.96 2.55
N LEU A 263 -13.77 -14.63 2.93
CA LEU A 263 -14.85 -15.01 2.02
C LEU A 263 -15.50 -13.78 1.38
N ALA A 264 -15.75 -12.73 2.17
CA ALA A 264 -16.32 -11.49 1.65
C ALA A 264 -15.44 -10.88 0.55
N TYR A 265 -14.13 -10.80 0.78
CA TYR A 265 -13.19 -10.28 -0.22
C TYR A 265 -13.11 -11.17 -1.47
N LEU A 266 -12.99 -12.50 -1.31
CA LEU A 266 -12.94 -13.43 -2.43
C LEU A 266 -14.22 -13.35 -3.30
N HIS A 267 -15.38 -13.22 -2.67
CA HIS A 267 -16.63 -13.03 -3.38
C HIS A 267 -16.73 -11.64 -4.04
N THR A 268 -16.14 -10.61 -3.44
CA THR A 268 -16.07 -9.28 -4.08
C THR A 268 -15.20 -9.34 -5.34
N GLN A 269 -14.02 -9.97 -5.27
CA GLN A 269 -13.11 -10.12 -6.41
C GLN A 269 -13.73 -10.94 -7.54
N SER A 270 -14.49 -11.98 -7.21
CA SER A 270 -15.20 -12.80 -8.21
C SER A 270 -16.53 -12.20 -8.70
N GLY A 271 -16.87 -10.96 -8.33
CA GLY A 271 -18.09 -10.28 -8.76
C GLY A 271 -19.38 -10.78 -8.11
N LYS A 272 -19.30 -11.71 -7.15
CA LYS A 272 -20.45 -12.28 -6.43
C LYS A 272 -20.88 -11.35 -5.29
N LEU A 273 -21.37 -10.15 -5.65
CA LEU A 273 -21.60 -9.07 -4.71
C LEU A 273 -22.60 -9.40 -3.60
N GLU A 274 -23.66 -10.15 -3.90
CA GLU A 274 -24.66 -10.56 -2.89
C GLU A 274 -24.04 -11.47 -1.82
N SER A 275 -23.20 -12.42 -2.23
CA SER A 275 -22.47 -13.27 -1.29
C SER A 275 -21.50 -12.45 -0.44
N ALA A 276 -20.79 -11.51 -1.04
CA ALA A 276 -19.89 -10.61 -0.33
C ALA A 276 -20.64 -9.78 0.73
N ILE A 277 -21.81 -9.21 0.38
CA ILE A 277 -22.69 -8.49 1.32
C ILE A 277 -23.07 -9.38 2.50
N LYS A 278 -23.47 -10.64 2.24
CA LYS A 278 -23.80 -11.59 3.31
C LYS A 278 -22.66 -11.76 4.29
N TYR A 279 -21.45 -12.02 3.78
CA TYR A 279 -20.30 -12.27 4.63
C TYR A 279 -19.81 -11.01 5.36
N PHE A 280 -19.83 -9.81 4.73
CA PHE A 280 -19.52 -8.58 5.45
C PHE A 280 -20.55 -8.27 6.55
N LYS A 281 -21.83 -8.57 6.35
CA LYS A 281 -22.83 -8.45 7.42
C LYS A 281 -22.52 -9.39 8.60
N GLU A 282 -22.02 -10.60 8.33
CA GLU A 282 -21.58 -11.52 9.39
C GLU A 282 -20.36 -10.98 10.13
N VAL A 283 -19.37 -10.42 9.42
CA VAL A 283 -18.24 -9.72 10.06
C VAL A 283 -18.72 -8.63 11.00
N ILE A 284 -19.69 -7.81 10.55
CA ILE A 284 -20.29 -6.73 11.35
C ILE A 284 -21.11 -7.29 12.52
N ARG A 285 -21.80 -8.43 12.36
CA ARG A 285 -22.52 -9.10 13.47
C ARG A 285 -21.55 -9.53 14.56
N ILE A 286 -20.40 -10.08 14.19
CA ILE A 286 -19.37 -10.55 15.12
C ILE A 286 -18.65 -9.36 15.78
N ASN A 287 -18.31 -8.34 15.01
CA ASN A 287 -17.66 -7.13 15.49
C ASN A 287 -18.38 -5.88 14.98
N GLN A 288 -19.29 -5.35 15.78
CA GLN A 288 -20.11 -4.18 15.43
C GLN A 288 -19.32 -2.87 15.30
N LYS A 289 -18.05 -2.86 15.71
CA LYS A 289 -17.17 -1.70 15.64
C LYS A 289 -16.08 -1.81 14.57
N ASP A 290 -16.14 -2.80 13.66
CA ASP A 290 -15.16 -2.95 12.57
C ASP A 290 -15.44 -1.93 11.43
N PRO A 291 -14.69 -0.80 11.36
CA PRO A 291 -14.94 0.24 10.36
C PRO A 291 -14.59 -0.21 8.95
N GLU A 292 -13.68 -1.18 8.82
CA GLU A 292 -13.27 -1.69 7.51
C GLU A 292 -14.38 -2.53 6.87
N ALA A 293 -15.02 -3.41 7.66
CA ALA A 293 -16.14 -4.22 7.16
C ALA A 293 -17.30 -3.34 6.70
N TYR A 294 -17.61 -2.30 7.45
CA TYR A 294 -18.63 -1.32 7.04
C TYR A 294 -18.22 -0.58 5.76
N ARG A 295 -16.96 -0.12 5.65
CA ARG A 295 -16.49 0.59 4.44
C ARG A 295 -16.56 -0.28 3.19
N GLU A 296 -16.14 -1.55 3.28
CA GLU A 296 -16.23 -2.46 2.15
C GLU A 296 -17.68 -2.79 1.79
N LEU A 297 -18.56 -2.95 2.78
CA LEU A 297 -20.00 -3.13 2.54
C LEU A 297 -20.60 -1.91 1.82
N ALA A 298 -20.23 -0.69 2.24
CA ALA A 298 -20.69 0.53 1.59
C ALA A 298 -20.18 0.64 0.15
N LYS A 299 -18.92 0.28 -0.08
CA LYS A 299 -18.32 0.26 -1.42
C LYS A 299 -19.03 -0.73 -2.35
N ILE A 300 -19.41 -1.91 -1.83
CA ILE A 300 -20.18 -2.88 -2.63
C ILE A 300 -21.55 -2.31 -3.01
N TYR A 301 -22.23 -1.62 -2.09
CA TYR A 301 -23.48 -0.93 -2.41
C TYR A 301 -23.31 0.16 -3.47
N ASP A 302 -22.17 0.89 -3.42
CA ASP A 302 -21.82 1.86 -4.47
C ASP A 302 -21.62 1.18 -5.84
N LEU A 303 -20.93 0.04 -5.89
CA LEU A 303 -20.73 -0.76 -7.11
C LEU A 303 -22.06 -1.27 -7.69
N GLN A 304 -23.02 -1.59 -6.83
CA GLN A 304 -24.38 -1.98 -7.24
C GLN A 304 -25.26 -0.78 -7.65
N GLY A 305 -24.72 0.45 -7.60
CA GLY A 305 -25.50 1.67 -7.84
C GLY A 305 -26.44 2.07 -6.69
N ASN A 306 -26.44 1.34 -5.57
CA ASN A 306 -27.28 1.61 -4.43
C ASN A 306 -26.66 2.65 -3.49
N ARG A 307 -26.47 3.86 -4.02
CA ARG A 307 -25.80 4.98 -3.32
C ARG A 307 -26.46 5.32 -1.99
N ALA A 308 -27.77 5.20 -1.89
CA ALA A 308 -28.49 5.50 -0.65
C ALA A 308 -28.10 4.56 0.50
N LYS A 309 -27.96 3.24 0.22
CA LYS A 309 -27.48 2.28 1.23
C LYS A 309 -26.02 2.54 1.59
N ALA A 310 -25.15 2.83 0.61
CA ALA A 310 -23.76 3.14 0.85
C ALA A 310 -23.61 4.34 1.81
N ILE A 311 -24.31 5.44 1.53
CA ILE A 311 -24.29 6.65 2.37
C ILE A 311 -24.73 6.31 3.80
N ARG A 312 -25.84 5.60 3.99
CA ARG A 312 -26.32 5.20 5.33
C ARG A 312 -25.28 4.40 6.11
N ILE A 313 -24.54 3.53 5.44
CA ILE A 313 -23.47 2.75 6.07
C ILE A 313 -22.32 3.66 6.48
N TYR A 314 -21.85 4.57 5.61
CA TYR A 314 -20.80 5.53 5.95
C TYR A 314 -21.22 6.46 7.11
N GLU A 315 -22.45 6.97 7.09
CA GLU A 315 -23.00 7.78 8.20
C GLU A 315 -22.99 7.00 9.52
N LYS A 316 -23.29 5.69 9.49
CA LYS A 316 -23.21 4.82 10.67
C LYS A 316 -21.78 4.66 11.18
N ILE A 317 -20.81 4.51 10.30
CA ILE A 317 -19.39 4.43 10.68
C ILE A 317 -18.97 5.70 11.43
N ILE A 318 -19.28 6.88 10.90
CA ILE A 318 -18.91 8.17 11.50
C ILE A 318 -19.53 8.34 12.90
N LYS A 319 -20.74 7.80 13.12
CA LYS A 319 -21.35 7.80 14.46
C LYS A 319 -20.59 6.92 15.46
N ILE A 320 -20.02 5.79 14.99
CA ILE A 320 -19.26 4.84 15.82
C ILE A 320 -17.81 5.31 16.00
N HIS A 321 -17.24 5.85 14.92
CA HIS A 321 -15.85 6.31 14.83
C HIS A 321 -15.81 7.74 14.27
N PRO A 322 -16.05 8.78 15.11
CA PRO A 322 -16.15 10.17 14.65
C PRO A 322 -14.87 10.75 14.03
N ASP A 323 -13.73 10.14 14.32
CA ASP A 323 -12.41 10.59 13.84
C ASP A 323 -11.84 9.71 12.72
N ASP A 324 -12.66 8.79 12.16
CA ASP A 324 -12.24 7.94 11.03
C ASP A 324 -12.16 8.76 9.74
N LEU A 325 -10.98 9.32 9.49
CA LEU A 325 -10.66 10.15 8.34
C LEU A 325 -11.02 9.45 7.01
N LYS A 326 -10.68 8.14 6.88
CA LYS A 326 -10.96 7.37 5.66
C LYS A 326 -12.45 7.30 5.34
N THR A 327 -13.29 7.19 6.36
CA THR A 327 -14.75 7.15 6.16
C THR A 327 -15.29 8.53 5.81
N HIS A 328 -14.80 9.60 6.44
CA HIS A 328 -15.19 10.96 6.05
C HIS A 328 -14.88 11.24 4.58
N GLU A 329 -13.70 10.85 4.10
CA GLU A 329 -13.35 10.98 2.68
C GLU A 329 -14.28 10.20 1.76
N LYS A 330 -14.58 8.93 2.08
CA LYS A 330 -15.48 8.09 1.29
C LYS A 330 -16.90 8.64 1.27
N LEU A 331 -17.41 9.09 2.42
CA LEU A 331 -18.75 9.69 2.50
C LEU A 331 -18.83 11.01 1.75
N ALA A 332 -17.78 11.84 1.81
CA ALA A 332 -17.73 13.09 1.05
C ALA A 332 -17.82 12.84 -0.46
N VAL A 333 -17.06 11.84 -0.96
CA VAL A 333 -17.14 11.41 -2.37
C VAL A 333 -18.52 10.84 -2.71
N ALA A 334 -19.12 10.04 -1.80
CA ALA A 334 -20.46 9.48 -2.02
C ALA A 334 -21.52 10.59 -2.08
N TYR A 335 -21.42 11.64 -1.25
CA TYR A 335 -22.30 12.80 -1.33
C TYR A 335 -22.10 13.60 -2.63
N GLU A 336 -20.86 13.78 -3.10
CA GLU A 336 -20.61 14.43 -4.40
C GLU A 336 -21.28 13.68 -5.55
N LYS A 337 -21.08 12.34 -5.61
CA LYS A 337 -21.70 11.47 -6.62
C LYS A 337 -23.23 11.46 -6.56
N ASN A 338 -23.79 11.76 -5.39
CA ASN A 338 -25.23 11.85 -5.17
C ASN A 338 -25.75 13.31 -5.23
N HIS A 339 -24.96 14.24 -5.78
CA HIS A 339 -25.29 15.66 -5.93
C HIS A 339 -25.58 16.42 -4.62
N ARG A 340 -25.23 15.85 -3.47
CA ARG A 340 -25.36 16.44 -2.13
C ARG A 340 -24.13 17.32 -1.80
N LYS A 341 -23.91 18.36 -2.59
CA LYS A 341 -22.70 19.21 -2.53
C LYS A 341 -22.49 19.88 -1.18
N ILE A 342 -23.57 20.30 -0.51
CA ILE A 342 -23.51 20.97 0.81
C ILE A 342 -23.01 19.99 1.87
N ASP A 343 -23.52 18.76 1.87
CA ASP A 343 -23.10 17.74 2.84
C ASP A 343 -21.65 17.29 2.59
N ALA A 344 -21.25 17.16 1.33
CA ALA A 344 -19.85 16.91 0.98
C ALA A 344 -18.93 18.02 1.49
N LEU A 345 -19.33 19.29 1.33
CA LEU A 345 -18.53 20.42 1.80
C LEU A 345 -18.35 20.42 3.32
N ARG A 346 -19.43 20.12 4.08
CA ARG A 346 -19.35 20.00 5.56
C ARG A 346 -18.35 18.90 5.97
N LEU A 347 -18.35 17.79 5.25
CA LEU A 347 -17.39 16.71 5.53
C LEU A 347 -15.97 17.11 5.18
N TYR A 348 -15.74 17.84 4.08
CA TYR A 348 -14.42 18.35 3.76
C TYR A 348 -13.89 19.31 4.83
N GLU A 349 -14.75 20.18 5.38
CA GLU A 349 -14.39 21.03 6.51
C GLU A 349 -14.06 20.19 7.76
N ARG A 350 -14.79 19.09 8.01
CA ARG A 350 -14.48 18.18 9.12
C ARG A 350 -13.17 17.43 8.90
N ILE A 351 -12.89 16.97 7.69
CA ILE A 351 -11.62 16.31 7.33
C ILE A 351 -10.43 17.25 7.59
N ILE A 352 -10.54 18.52 7.18
CA ILE A 352 -9.51 19.55 7.47
C ILE A 352 -9.34 19.78 8.97
N ALA A 353 -10.42 19.71 9.75
CA ALA A 353 -10.33 19.84 11.21
C ALA A 353 -9.60 18.64 11.85
N LEU A 354 -9.71 17.44 11.25
CA LEU A 354 -9.01 16.22 11.70
C LEU A 354 -7.57 16.14 11.18
N ASP A 355 -7.35 16.62 9.95
CA ASP A 355 -6.02 16.68 9.30
C ASP A 355 -5.80 18.08 8.68
N PRO A 356 -5.30 19.04 9.47
CA PRO A 356 -5.02 20.41 9.00
C PRO A 356 -3.88 20.49 7.96
N SER A 357 -3.15 19.42 7.76
CA SER A 357 -2.02 19.36 6.80
C SER A 357 -2.42 18.81 5.42
N ASN A 358 -3.68 18.46 5.20
CA ASN A 358 -4.18 17.88 3.96
C ASN A 358 -4.14 18.85 2.79
N SER A 359 -2.98 18.98 2.16
CA SER A 359 -2.77 19.90 1.04
C SER A 359 -3.73 19.67 -0.14
N PRO A 360 -3.99 18.42 -0.61
CA PRO A 360 -4.95 18.20 -1.69
C PRO A 360 -6.35 18.73 -1.38
N LEU A 361 -6.79 18.55 -0.13
CA LEU A 361 -8.13 18.99 0.29
C LEU A 361 -8.21 20.50 0.46
N HIS A 362 -7.17 21.14 1.00
CA HIS A 362 -7.08 22.60 1.01
C HIS A 362 -7.13 23.18 -0.41
N GLN A 363 -6.45 22.56 -1.38
CA GLN A 363 -6.52 22.99 -2.77
C GLN A 363 -7.94 22.81 -3.35
N LYS A 364 -8.60 21.70 -3.06
CA LYS A 364 -9.99 21.44 -3.49
C LYS A 364 -10.95 22.48 -2.91
N LEU A 365 -10.89 22.73 -1.60
CA LEU A 365 -11.73 23.71 -0.92
C LEU A 365 -11.45 25.14 -1.38
N GLY A 366 -10.18 25.49 -1.57
CA GLY A 366 -9.78 26.76 -2.13
C GLY A 366 -10.45 27.03 -3.49
N ARG A 367 -10.41 26.05 -4.40
CA ARG A 367 -11.07 26.13 -5.72
C ARG A 367 -12.61 26.19 -5.62
N ILE A 368 -13.23 25.43 -4.70
CA ILE A 368 -14.68 25.45 -4.51
C ILE A 368 -15.12 26.82 -4.02
N TYR A 369 -14.43 27.39 -3.03
CA TYR A 369 -14.75 28.71 -2.48
C TYR A 369 -14.43 29.83 -3.47
N GLU A 370 -13.37 29.73 -4.26
CA GLU A 370 -13.04 30.68 -5.36
C GLU A 370 -14.18 30.71 -6.38
N LYS A 371 -14.62 29.53 -6.90
CA LYS A 371 -15.73 29.44 -7.86
C LYS A 371 -17.07 29.92 -7.31
N SER A 372 -17.28 29.86 -6.00
CA SER A 372 -18.51 30.31 -5.33
C SER A 372 -18.44 31.77 -4.86
N GLY A 373 -17.40 32.53 -5.22
CA GLY A 373 -17.21 33.93 -4.83
C GLY A 373 -16.90 34.16 -3.34
N LYS A 374 -16.66 33.07 -2.57
CA LYS A 374 -16.34 33.15 -1.13
C LYS A 374 -14.85 33.42 -0.92
N THR A 375 -14.40 34.60 -1.39
CA THR A 375 -12.98 34.97 -1.46
C THR A 375 -12.22 34.81 -0.13
N ASN A 376 -12.82 35.20 1.01
CA ASN A 376 -12.17 35.06 2.30
C ASN A 376 -11.90 33.60 2.69
N LYS A 377 -12.85 32.67 2.42
CA LYS A 377 -12.66 31.24 2.68
C LYS A 377 -11.60 30.67 1.74
N ALA A 378 -11.63 31.04 0.45
CA ALA A 378 -10.60 30.61 -0.51
C ALA A 378 -9.19 31.05 -0.05
N LEU A 379 -9.05 32.34 0.34
CA LEU A 379 -7.78 32.86 0.86
C LEU A 379 -7.26 32.09 2.06
N ASN A 380 -8.13 31.71 3.00
CA ASN A 380 -7.71 30.93 4.17
C ASN A 380 -7.06 29.59 3.76
N HIS A 381 -7.68 28.87 2.82
CA HIS A 381 -7.13 27.60 2.35
C HIS A 381 -5.83 27.77 1.56
N TYR A 382 -5.75 28.75 0.66
CA TYR A 382 -4.50 29.02 -0.08
C TYR A 382 -3.38 29.54 0.82
N LYS A 383 -3.68 30.28 1.90
CA LYS A 383 -2.68 30.66 2.93
C LYS A 383 -2.10 29.41 3.63
N VAL A 384 -2.94 28.45 3.97
CA VAL A 384 -2.44 27.18 4.55
C VAL A 384 -1.54 26.49 3.53
N LEU A 385 -1.96 26.35 2.28
CA LEU A 385 -1.15 25.75 1.22
C LEU A 385 0.21 26.43 1.05
N SER A 386 0.25 27.77 1.09
CA SER A 386 1.52 28.52 0.98
C SER A 386 2.46 28.33 2.17
N ARG A 387 1.93 27.94 3.36
CA ARG A 387 2.75 27.55 4.51
C ARG A 387 3.24 26.11 4.39
N LEU A 388 2.39 25.19 3.92
CA LEU A 388 2.73 23.79 3.74
C LEU A 388 3.72 23.57 2.59
N ASN A 389 3.54 24.34 1.50
CA ASN A 389 4.47 24.32 0.36
C ASN A 389 4.80 25.75 -0.09
N PRO A 390 5.81 26.39 0.51
CA PRO A 390 6.20 27.78 0.19
C PRO A 390 6.77 27.96 -1.22
N LYS A 391 7.09 26.88 -1.93
CA LYS A 391 7.63 26.91 -3.30
C LYS A 391 6.58 26.65 -4.38
N ASP A 392 5.32 26.47 -4.01
CA ASP A 392 4.25 26.27 -4.98
C ASP A 392 3.86 27.59 -5.64
N THR A 393 4.40 27.83 -6.83
CA THR A 393 4.14 29.00 -7.66
C THR A 393 2.65 29.22 -7.91
N ASN A 394 1.90 28.13 -8.16
CA ASN A 394 0.47 28.22 -8.45
C ASN A 394 -0.35 28.75 -7.25
N THR A 395 -0.04 28.29 -6.05
CA THR A 395 -0.66 28.78 -4.81
C THR A 395 -0.40 30.27 -4.63
N HIS A 396 0.84 30.72 -4.84
CA HIS A 396 1.17 32.16 -4.75
C HIS A 396 0.47 32.98 -5.83
N ARG A 397 0.34 32.45 -7.05
CA ARG A 397 -0.42 33.12 -8.13
C ARG A 397 -1.90 33.29 -7.73
N LYS A 398 -2.52 32.23 -7.18
CA LYS A 398 -3.91 32.28 -6.67
C LYS A 398 -4.07 33.27 -5.53
N LEU A 399 -3.14 33.33 -4.57
CA LEU A 399 -3.17 34.36 -3.51
C LEU A 399 -3.04 35.76 -4.08
N GLY A 400 -2.14 35.97 -5.04
CA GLY A 400 -1.98 37.24 -5.73
C GLY A 400 -3.28 37.71 -6.37
N THR A 401 -3.95 36.87 -7.13
CA THR A 401 -5.23 37.15 -7.79
C THR A 401 -6.35 37.43 -6.79
N LEU A 402 -6.48 36.62 -5.73
CA LEU A 402 -7.55 36.80 -4.72
C LEU A 402 -7.36 38.06 -3.87
N TYR A 403 -6.11 38.43 -3.56
CA TYR A 403 -5.83 39.68 -2.88
C TYR A 403 -6.10 40.90 -3.79
N ALA A 404 -5.80 40.77 -5.10
CA ALA A 404 -6.17 41.84 -6.06
C ALA A 404 -7.68 42.02 -6.13
N ALA A 405 -8.46 40.93 -6.18
CA ALA A 405 -9.93 41.00 -6.17
C ALA A 405 -10.54 41.59 -4.88
N LYS A 406 -9.74 41.76 -3.83
CA LYS A 406 -10.12 42.41 -2.57
C LYS A 406 -9.53 43.82 -2.41
N ASP A 407 -8.93 44.36 -3.45
CA ASP A 407 -8.20 45.63 -3.42
C ASP A 407 -7.03 45.67 -2.41
N GLU A 408 -6.61 44.49 -1.89
CA GLU A 408 -5.47 44.35 -1.01
C GLU A 408 -4.17 44.33 -1.82
N THR A 409 -3.94 45.39 -2.60
CA THR A 409 -2.89 45.50 -3.63
C THR A 409 -1.50 45.15 -3.12
N GLN A 410 -1.10 45.62 -1.93
CA GLN A 410 0.25 45.32 -1.40
C GLN A 410 0.48 43.83 -1.13
N LYS A 411 -0.54 43.09 -0.66
CA LYS A 411 -0.47 41.66 -0.44
C LYS A 411 -0.43 40.92 -1.78
N SER A 412 -1.24 41.36 -2.75
CA SER A 412 -1.23 40.83 -4.12
C SER A 412 0.18 40.89 -4.72
N LEU A 413 0.80 42.07 -4.73
CA LEU A 413 2.14 42.27 -5.26
C LEU A 413 3.22 41.48 -4.54
N ARG A 414 3.10 41.31 -3.22
CA ARG A 414 4.02 40.46 -2.45
C ARG A 414 4.01 39.01 -3.00
N HIS A 415 2.82 38.50 -3.28
CA HIS A 415 2.69 37.15 -3.81
C HIS A 415 3.19 37.03 -5.25
N TYR A 416 2.91 37.99 -6.13
CA TYR A 416 3.46 38.00 -7.49
C TYR A 416 4.99 38.17 -7.51
N ASN A 417 5.59 38.91 -6.58
CA ASN A 417 7.03 38.94 -6.41
C ASN A 417 7.62 37.61 -5.97
N ILE A 418 6.87 36.78 -5.20
CA ILE A 418 7.27 35.40 -4.90
C ILE A 418 7.17 34.54 -6.17
N VAL A 419 6.10 34.68 -6.94
CA VAL A 419 5.92 33.98 -8.21
C VAL A 419 7.12 34.22 -9.13
N THR A 420 7.52 35.49 -9.38
CA THR A 420 8.66 35.80 -10.27
C THR A 420 10.01 35.32 -9.76
N ARG A 421 10.17 35.10 -8.44
CA ARG A 421 11.39 34.46 -7.87
C ARG A 421 11.41 32.96 -8.04
N LEU A 422 10.25 32.31 -7.91
CA LEU A 422 10.10 30.85 -8.04
C LEU A 422 10.06 30.41 -9.50
N ASP A 423 9.43 31.21 -10.35
CA ASP A 423 9.32 31.03 -11.79
C ASP A 423 9.68 32.33 -12.50
N PRO A 424 10.96 32.54 -12.83
CA PRO A 424 11.41 33.73 -13.56
C PRO A 424 10.83 33.88 -14.96
N ASN A 425 10.15 32.85 -15.48
CA ASN A 425 9.52 32.87 -16.80
C ASN A 425 8.00 33.15 -16.74
N ASP A 426 7.44 33.41 -15.57
CA ASP A 426 6.02 33.73 -15.44
C ASP A 426 5.71 35.13 -15.99
N THR A 427 5.34 35.18 -17.27
CA THR A 427 4.98 36.43 -17.98
C THR A 427 3.83 37.17 -17.31
N THR A 428 2.82 36.44 -16.79
CA THR A 428 1.65 37.05 -16.13
C THR A 428 2.05 37.82 -14.89
N ALA A 429 2.89 37.26 -14.03
CA ALA A 429 3.37 37.91 -12.82
C ALA A 429 4.24 39.14 -13.16
N HIS A 430 5.13 39.01 -14.17
CA HIS A 430 5.94 40.14 -14.64
C HIS A 430 5.09 41.25 -15.21
N HIS A 431 4.05 40.97 -15.99
CA HIS A 431 3.10 41.99 -16.49
C HIS A 431 2.40 42.74 -15.37
N ILE A 432 1.84 42.01 -14.39
CA ILE A 432 1.13 42.63 -13.26
C ILE A 432 2.05 43.56 -12.46
N LEU A 433 3.29 43.11 -12.18
CA LEU A 433 4.26 43.89 -11.43
C LEU A 433 4.76 45.10 -12.23
N ALA A 434 5.08 44.90 -13.52
CA ALA A 434 5.56 45.94 -14.41
C ALA A 434 4.53 47.05 -14.54
N ASN A 435 3.26 46.71 -14.83
CA ASN A 435 2.17 47.64 -14.99
C ASN A 435 1.90 48.44 -13.70
N TYR A 436 1.77 47.72 -12.55
CA TYR A 436 1.54 48.40 -11.29
C TYR A 436 2.64 49.39 -10.91
N TYR A 437 3.92 48.95 -11.01
CA TYR A 437 5.04 49.85 -10.68
C TYR A 437 5.19 50.97 -11.69
N GLY A 438 4.86 50.70 -12.97
CA GLY A 438 4.84 51.70 -14.02
C GLY A 438 3.80 52.78 -13.77
N GLU A 439 2.54 52.41 -13.53
CA GLU A 439 1.44 53.34 -13.21
C GLU A 439 1.70 54.20 -11.97
N LYS A 440 2.42 53.68 -10.98
CA LYS A 440 2.80 54.40 -9.75
C LYS A 440 4.10 55.19 -9.88
N GLY A 441 4.67 55.31 -11.08
CA GLY A 441 5.90 56.06 -11.32
C GLY A 441 7.16 55.44 -10.66
N LYS A 442 7.12 54.18 -10.26
CA LYS A 442 8.24 53.49 -9.60
C LYS A 442 9.14 52.81 -10.63
N SER A 443 9.81 53.57 -11.48
CA SER A 443 10.60 53.15 -12.61
C SER A 443 11.64 52.08 -12.28
N LEU A 444 12.38 52.25 -11.19
CA LEU A 444 13.42 51.32 -10.74
C LEU A 444 12.86 49.93 -10.40
N LYS A 445 11.60 49.87 -9.93
CA LYS A 445 10.94 48.58 -9.63
C LYS A 445 10.26 47.99 -10.86
N ALA A 446 9.78 48.79 -11.80
CA ALA A 446 9.17 48.32 -13.04
C ALA A 446 10.19 47.77 -14.05
N ALA A 447 11.36 48.41 -14.17
CA ALA A 447 12.37 48.10 -15.16
C ALA A 447 12.85 46.61 -15.19
N PRO A 448 13.11 45.92 -14.06
CA PRO A 448 13.47 44.51 -14.10
C PRO A 448 12.37 43.64 -14.72
N HIS A 449 11.10 43.90 -14.42
CA HIS A 449 9.98 43.13 -14.93
C HIS A 449 9.77 43.38 -16.44
N TYR A 450 9.91 44.63 -16.91
CA TYR A 450 9.87 44.91 -18.35
C TYR A 450 11.02 44.22 -19.10
N ARG A 451 12.24 44.18 -18.51
CA ARG A 451 13.38 43.43 -19.11
C ARG A 451 13.08 41.95 -19.30
N GLU A 452 12.48 41.35 -18.28
CA GLU A 452 12.11 39.92 -18.39
C GLU A 452 10.99 39.71 -19.41
N LEU A 453 9.98 40.57 -19.50
CA LEU A 453 8.95 40.51 -20.53
C LEU A 453 9.56 40.63 -21.93
N VAL A 454 10.50 41.55 -22.11
CA VAL A 454 11.23 41.72 -23.38
C VAL A 454 12.04 40.47 -23.73
N ARG A 455 12.61 39.82 -22.73
CA ARG A 455 13.36 38.57 -22.93
C ARG A 455 12.45 37.39 -23.28
N LEU A 456 11.29 37.30 -22.65
CA LEU A 456 10.36 36.16 -22.77
C LEU A 456 9.45 36.28 -23.99
N ASP A 457 9.06 37.51 -24.38
CA ASP A 457 8.21 37.79 -25.52
C ASP A 457 8.91 38.72 -26.51
N PRO A 458 9.42 38.20 -27.64
CA PRO A 458 10.06 39.05 -28.66
C PRO A 458 9.13 40.09 -29.27
N HIS A 459 7.81 39.85 -29.32
CA HIS A 459 6.84 40.82 -29.86
C HIS A 459 6.63 41.97 -28.89
N PHE A 460 6.55 41.69 -27.60
CA PHE A 460 6.55 42.71 -26.56
C PHE A 460 7.84 43.52 -26.63
N ALA A 461 9.00 42.85 -26.84
CA ALA A 461 10.27 43.52 -26.97
C ALA A 461 10.31 44.50 -28.13
N LEU A 462 9.76 44.12 -29.29
CA LEU A 462 9.70 45.00 -30.46
C LEU A 462 8.84 46.22 -30.22
N ALA A 463 7.62 46.05 -29.71
CA ALA A 463 6.71 47.14 -29.40
C ALA A 463 7.29 48.09 -28.32
N TYR A 464 7.88 47.52 -27.28
CA TYR A 464 8.51 48.28 -26.21
C TYR A 464 9.70 49.13 -26.70
N ASN A 465 10.58 48.56 -27.52
CA ASN A 465 11.74 49.24 -28.06
C ASN A 465 11.33 50.35 -29.02
N GLU A 466 10.30 50.13 -29.85
CA GLU A 466 9.81 51.13 -30.78
C GLU A 466 9.22 52.35 -30.01
N LEU A 467 8.38 52.13 -29.03
CA LEU A 467 7.86 53.22 -28.15
C LEU A 467 8.98 53.94 -27.42
N ARG A 468 10.01 53.27 -26.95
CA ARG A 468 11.16 53.87 -26.29
C ARG A 468 11.97 54.78 -27.22
N GLN A 469 12.21 54.33 -28.46
CA GLN A 469 12.93 55.13 -29.48
C GLN A 469 12.16 56.41 -29.79
N GLU A 470 10.85 56.33 -29.92
CA GLU A 470 10.00 57.45 -30.27
C GLU A 470 9.85 58.47 -29.14
N THR A 471 9.79 58.06 -27.88
CA THR A 471 9.49 58.93 -26.75
C THR A 471 10.73 59.45 -26.02
N GLY A 472 11.93 58.98 -26.32
CA GLY A 472 13.20 59.45 -25.75
C GLY A 472 13.38 59.22 -24.24
N LYS A 473 12.35 58.75 -23.54
CA LYS A 473 12.32 58.49 -22.09
C LYS A 473 11.57 57.21 -21.74
N PHE A 474 11.81 56.64 -20.59
CA PHE A 474 11.06 55.55 -19.95
C PHE A 474 9.63 55.95 -19.57
N SER A 475 8.83 56.46 -20.49
CA SER A 475 7.54 57.10 -20.19
C SER A 475 6.32 56.16 -20.33
N LEU A 476 6.50 54.83 -20.39
CA LEU A 476 5.43 53.91 -20.01
C LEU A 476 4.93 54.12 -18.57
N ILE A 477 5.59 54.97 -17.83
CA ILE A 477 5.37 55.30 -16.42
C ILE A 477 4.37 56.42 -16.24
N GLU A 478 4.23 57.28 -17.21
CA GLU A 478 3.19 58.30 -17.22
C GLU A 478 2.18 57.88 -18.28
N ASN A 479 0.99 57.43 -17.88
CA ASN A 479 -0.10 57.03 -18.77
C ASN A 479 -0.10 57.78 -20.12
N PRO A 480 0.63 57.31 -21.16
CA PRO A 480 0.82 58.09 -22.39
C PRO A 480 -0.48 58.16 -23.19
N ILE A 481 -1.43 57.23 -22.92
CA ILE A 481 -2.72 57.18 -23.63
C ILE A 481 -3.54 58.46 -23.44
N GLY A 482 -3.48 59.04 -22.25
CA GLY A 482 -4.17 60.33 -21.99
C GLY A 482 -3.63 61.48 -22.84
N ARG A 483 -2.29 61.52 -23.01
CA ARG A 483 -1.61 62.52 -23.87
C ARG A 483 -1.91 62.29 -25.33
N TYR A 484 -1.83 61.00 -25.78
CA TYR A 484 -2.13 60.64 -27.16
C TYR A 484 -3.60 60.89 -27.52
N ASN A 485 -4.55 60.60 -26.61
CA ASN A 485 -5.97 60.88 -26.83
C ASN A 485 -6.26 62.39 -26.89
N ASN A 486 -5.57 63.21 -26.09
CA ASN A 486 -5.69 64.65 -26.19
C ASN A 486 -5.09 65.19 -27.50
N ALA A 487 -3.97 64.61 -27.96
CA ALA A 487 -3.39 64.93 -29.26
C ALA A 487 -4.34 64.56 -30.42
N LEU A 488 -5.03 63.39 -30.34
CA LEU A 488 -6.03 62.98 -31.34
C LEU A 488 -7.24 63.92 -31.43
N LYS A 489 -7.62 64.67 -30.34
CA LYS A 489 -8.65 65.66 -30.42
C LYS A 489 -8.24 66.83 -31.31
N ILE A 490 -6.94 67.10 -31.38
CA ILE A 490 -6.37 68.20 -32.19
C ILE A 490 -6.03 67.68 -33.61
N LEU A 491 -5.48 66.45 -33.69
CA LEU A 491 -5.01 65.86 -34.92
C LEU A 491 -5.66 64.46 -35.16
N PRO A 492 -6.97 64.36 -35.45
CA PRO A 492 -7.73 63.15 -35.51
C PRO A 492 -7.36 62.23 -36.68
N ASN A 493 -6.61 62.71 -37.66
CA ASN A 493 -6.16 61.97 -38.86
C ASN A 493 -4.63 61.88 -38.96
N ASP A 494 -3.92 61.92 -37.82
CA ASP A 494 -2.49 61.71 -37.77
C ASP A 494 -2.18 60.20 -37.75
N PRO A 495 -1.55 59.63 -38.80
CA PRO A 495 -1.27 58.20 -38.85
C PRO A 495 -0.25 57.74 -37.82
N ASP A 496 0.75 58.56 -37.48
CA ASP A 496 1.80 58.23 -36.54
C ASP A 496 1.26 58.23 -35.10
N LEU A 497 0.34 59.15 -34.80
CA LEU A 497 -0.32 59.17 -33.50
C LEU A 497 -1.18 57.90 -33.28
N HIS A 498 -1.94 57.50 -34.31
CA HIS A 498 -2.68 56.23 -34.24
C HIS A 498 -1.74 55.02 -34.09
N PHE A 499 -0.58 55.03 -34.79
CA PHE A 499 0.43 53.98 -34.64
C PHE A 499 0.96 53.89 -33.20
N LYS A 500 1.31 55.02 -32.58
CA LYS A 500 1.80 55.08 -31.19
C LYS A 500 0.76 54.57 -30.17
N ILE A 501 -0.50 54.96 -30.36
CA ILE A 501 -1.63 54.47 -29.53
C ILE A 501 -1.81 52.96 -29.69
N ALA A 502 -1.73 52.44 -30.91
CA ALA A 502 -1.83 51.01 -31.17
C ALA A 502 -0.70 50.23 -30.47
N LEU A 503 0.55 50.71 -30.54
CA LEU A 503 1.67 50.09 -29.81
C LEU A 503 1.46 50.10 -28.30
N TYR A 504 0.87 51.18 -27.74
CA TYR A 504 0.53 51.20 -26.31
C TYR A 504 -0.49 50.10 -25.96
N PHE A 505 -1.60 50.00 -26.71
CA PHE A 505 -2.61 48.95 -26.48
C PHE A 505 -2.06 47.56 -26.70
N PHE A 506 -1.12 47.40 -27.62
CA PHE A 506 -0.42 46.12 -27.80
C PHE A 506 0.38 45.70 -26.54
N ILE A 507 1.07 46.65 -25.91
CA ILE A 507 1.86 46.39 -24.69
C ILE A 507 0.98 46.01 -23.49
N VAL A 508 -0.26 46.48 -23.47
CA VAL A 508 -1.23 46.17 -22.41
C VAL A 508 -2.19 45.03 -22.81
N ASP A 509 -1.86 44.27 -23.86
CA ASP A 509 -2.59 43.08 -24.38
C ASP A 509 -4.04 43.39 -24.84
N ASP A 510 -4.41 44.63 -25.10
CA ASP A 510 -5.70 44.98 -25.71
C ASP A 510 -5.61 44.93 -27.23
N PHE A 511 -5.66 43.73 -27.79
CA PHE A 511 -5.53 43.51 -29.23
C PHE A 511 -6.68 44.11 -30.05
N ASN A 512 -7.85 44.28 -29.47
CA ASN A 512 -8.99 44.93 -30.14
C ASN A 512 -8.73 46.41 -30.40
N GLN A 513 -8.32 47.16 -29.37
CA GLN A 513 -7.93 48.55 -29.53
C GLN A 513 -6.66 48.68 -30.38
N THR A 514 -5.71 47.76 -30.23
CA THR A 514 -4.51 47.68 -31.07
C THR A 514 -4.87 47.67 -32.56
N LEU A 515 -5.69 46.69 -32.99
CA LEU A 515 -6.11 46.56 -34.39
C LEU A 515 -6.94 47.74 -34.87
N LYS A 516 -7.83 48.32 -34.03
CA LYS A 516 -8.61 49.49 -34.34
C LYS A 516 -7.70 50.67 -34.73
N HIS A 517 -6.68 50.93 -33.93
CA HIS A 517 -5.77 52.05 -34.17
C HIS A 517 -4.77 51.76 -35.28
N PHE A 518 -4.20 50.53 -35.42
CA PHE A 518 -3.38 50.18 -36.56
C PHE A 518 -4.15 50.25 -37.89
N ASN A 519 -5.39 49.77 -37.94
CA ASN A 519 -6.22 49.88 -39.14
C ASN A 519 -6.53 51.33 -39.50
N LYS A 520 -6.72 52.21 -38.51
CA LYS A 520 -6.87 53.63 -38.81
C LYS A 520 -5.58 54.25 -39.34
N SER A 521 -4.40 53.90 -38.75
CA SER A 521 -3.09 54.34 -39.25
C SER A 521 -2.84 53.85 -40.69
N ILE A 522 -3.17 52.58 -41.02
CA ILE A 522 -3.06 52.03 -42.35
C ILE A 522 -3.97 52.76 -43.37
N ARG A 523 -5.22 53.10 -42.96
CA ARG A 523 -6.13 53.83 -43.84
C ARG A 523 -5.57 55.22 -44.20
N LEU A 524 -4.93 55.85 -43.23
CA LEU A 524 -4.34 57.16 -43.38
C LEU A 524 -3.02 57.12 -44.15
N GLN A 525 -2.24 56.07 -43.95
CA GLN A 525 -0.95 55.89 -44.61
C GLN A 525 -0.76 54.43 -45.09
N PRO A 526 -1.36 54.04 -46.23
CA PRO A 526 -1.40 52.64 -46.69
C PRO A 526 -0.04 52.02 -47.07
N LYS A 527 0.99 52.81 -47.22
CA LYS A 527 2.35 52.36 -47.56
C LYS A 527 3.30 52.31 -46.37
N ASN A 528 2.79 52.47 -45.12
CA ASN A 528 3.64 52.39 -43.94
C ASN A 528 4.01 50.96 -43.59
N GLY A 529 5.24 50.59 -43.91
CA GLY A 529 5.76 49.22 -43.67
C GLY A 529 5.77 48.84 -42.23
N LYS A 530 6.09 49.76 -41.30
CA LYS A 530 6.08 49.51 -39.85
C LYS A 530 4.70 49.12 -39.39
N THR A 531 3.67 49.88 -39.75
CA THR A 531 2.28 49.62 -39.33
C THR A 531 1.80 48.26 -39.84
N HIS A 532 2.09 47.90 -41.11
CA HIS A 532 1.77 46.58 -41.63
C HIS A 532 2.51 45.49 -40.91
N TYR A 533 3.78 45.67 -40.57
CA TYR A 533 4.57 44.68 -39.83
C TYR A 533 3.95 44.36 -38.47
N PHE A 534 3.68 45.39 -37.64
CA PHE A 534 3.04 45.19 -36.34
C PHE A 534 1.62 44.65 -36.46
N THR A 535 0.85 45.06 -37.47
CA THR A 535 -0.51 44.50 -37.69
C THR A 535 -0.42 42.99 -38.04
N GLY A 536 0.58 42.59 -38.80
CA GLY A 536 0.83 41.17 -39.09
C GLY A 536 1.20 40.35 -37.87
N LEU A 537 2.00 40.93 -36.95
CA LEU A 537 2.31 40.30 -35.66
C LEU A 537 1.05 40.07 -34.82
N ILE A 538 0.17 41.08 -34.73
CA ILE A 538 -1.08 40.95 -33.97
C ILE A 538 -2.02 39.90 -34.55
N HIS A 539 -2.21 39.89 -35.85
CA HIS A 539 -3.03 38.87 -36.49
C HIS A 539 -2.47 37.45 -36.28
N HIS A 540 -1.15 37.26 -36.23
CA HIS A 540 -0.53 36.01 -35.86
C HIS A 540 -0.83 35.59 -34.43
N LEU A 541 -0.67 36.53 -33.46
CA LEU A 541 -0.99 36.27 -32.05
C LEU A 541 -2.48 35.93 -31.82
N MET A 542 -3.37 36.48 -32.66
CA MET A 542 -4.80 36.18 -32.65
C MET A 542 -5.18 34.93 -33.45
N GLY A 543 -4.22 34.19 -34.02
CA GLY A 543 -4.46 32.98 -34.83
C GLY A 543 -4.96 33.25 -36.25
N ASN A 544 -5.01 34.51 -36.69
CA ASN A 544 -5.51 34.92 -38.00
C ASN A 544 -4.40 34.82 -39.09
N GLY A 545 -4.01 33.61 -39.45
CA GLY A 545 -2.84 33.34 -40.31
C GLY A 545 -2.89 34.02 -41.66
N VAL A 546 -4.03 34.04 -42.36
CA VAL A 546 -4.19 34.68 -43.67
C VAL A 546 -3.91 36.19 -43.60
N SER A 547 -4.50 36.86 -42.59
CA SER A 547 -4.28 38.29 -42.37
C SER A 547 -2.84 38.59 -41.96
N ALA A 548 -2.24 37.76 -41.12
CA ALA A 548 -0.85 37.89 -40.71
C ALA A 548 0.09 37.86 -41.91
N VAL A 549 -0.02 36.84 -42.77
CA VAL A 549 0.80 36.68 -43.98
C VAL A 549 0.59 37.85 -44.97
N ASN A 550 -0.67 38.30 -45.16
CA ASN A 550 -0.98 39.42 -46.05
C ASN A 550 -0.34 40.73 -45.59
N HIS A 551 -0.43 41.03 -44.28
CA HIS A 551 0.19 42.21 -43.71
C HIS A 551 1.71 42.15 -43.74
N MET A 552 2.34 40.99 -43.51
CA MET A 552 3.78 40.79 -43.64
C MET A 552 4.27 41.00 -45.09
N LYS A 553 3.54 40.51 -46.11
CA LYS A 553 3.86 40.77 -47.52
C LYS A 553 3.81 42.27 -47.85
N ARG A 554 2.80 43.01 -47.37
CA ARG A 554 2.70 44.47 -47.56
C ARG A 554 3.84 45.20 -46.85
N ALA A 555 4.22 44.79 -45.67
CA ALA A 555 5.38 45.32 -44.96
C ALA A 555 6.68 45.10 -45.75
N GLU A 556 6.92 43.86 -46.27
CA GLU A 556 8.07 43.56 -47.10
C GLU A 556 8.15 44.44 -48.33
N GLN A 557 7.04 44.57 -49.08
CA GLN A 557 6.97 45.42 -50.26
C GLN A 557 7.30 46.89 -49.93
N SER A 558 6.83 47.38 -48.79
CA SER A 558 7.12 48.75 -48.34
C SER A 558 8.60 48.93 -48.00
N PHE A 559 9.18 48.01 -47.20
CA PHE A 559 10.58 48.09 -46.78
C PHE A 559 11.54 47.91 -47.95
N VAL A 560 11.21 47.07 -48.95
CA VAL A 560 11.98 46.93 -50.18
C VAL A 560 12.03 48.26 -50.95
N LYS A 561 10.87 48.94 -51.12
CA LYS A 561 10.82 50.26 -51.75
C LYS A 561 11.63 51.31 -51.01
N GLN A 562 11.68 51.22 -49.67
CA GLN A 562 12.42 52.14 -48.80
C GLN A 562 13.88 51.76 -48.56
N LYS A 563 14.35 50.67 -49.20
CA LYS A 563 15.73 50.12 -49.08
C LYS A 563 16.15 49.83 -47.62
N GLN A 564 15.22 49.44 -46.76
CA GLN A 564 15.48 49.14 -45.33
C GLN A 564 15.93 47.68 -45.12
N VAL A 565 17.20 47.39 -45.39
CA VAL A 565 17.77 46.02 -45.44
C VAL A 565 17.48 45.21 -44.18
N LYS A 566 17.66 45.81 -42.97
CA LYS A 566 17.41 45.10 -41.69
C LYS A 566 15.93 44.73 -41.52
N SER A 567 15.03 45.65 -41.77
CA SER A 567 13.59 45.41 -41.67
C SER A 567 13.09 44.37 -42.67
N ILE A 568 13.68 44.33 -43.89
CA ILE A 568 13.39 43.32 -44.88
C ILE A 568 13.76 41.93 -44.37
N ALA A 569 14.92 41.77 -43.74
CA ALA A 569 15.38 40.47 -43.20
C ALA A 569 14.45 39.98 -42.08
N ASP A 570 14.02 40.87 -41.17
CA ASP A 570 13.11 40.53 -40.08
C ASP A 570 11.72 40.14 -40.60
N VAL A 571 11.16 40.87 -41.53
CA VAL A 571 9.86 40.54 -42.13
C VAL A 571 9.91 39.22 -42.87
N ARG A 572 10.96 38.93 -43.64
CA ARG A 572 11.13 37.65 -44.36
C ARG A 572 11.24 36.47 -43.44
N ARG A 573 11.88 36.66 -42.28
CA ARG A 573 11.95 35.60 -41.23
C ARG A 573 10.56 35.25 -40.70
N HIS A 574 9.78 36.25 -40.31
CA HIS A 574 8.40 36.06 -39.83
C HIS A 574 7.48 35.51 -40.92
N LEU A 575 7.63 36.02 -42.15
CA LEU A 575 6.82 35.56 -43.27
C LEU A 575 6.99 34.09 -43.55
N ARG A 576 8.23 33.56 -43.55
CA ARG A 576 8.50 32.12 -43.70
C ARG A 576 7.83 31.32 -42.56
N VAL A 577 8.06 31.69 -41.32
CA VAL A 577 7.47 31.01 -40.16
C VAL A 577 5.94 30.97 -40.25
N TYR A 578 5.31 32.09 -40.63
CA TYR A 578 3.85 32.17 -40.73
C TYR A 578 3.31 31.39 -41.93
N GLN A 579 4.00 31.38 -43.05
CA GLN A 579 3.64 30.59 -44.23
C GLN A 579 3.71 29.09 -43.93
N ASP A 580 4.75 28.64 -43.25
CA ASP A 580 4.90 27.24 -42.81
C ASP A 580 3.84 26.85 -41.77
N GLN A 581 3.64 27.68 -40.76
CA GLN A 581 2.70 27.40 -39.66
C GLN A 581 1.23 27.34 -40.14
N TYR A 582 0.85 28.19 -41.10
CA TYR A 582 -0.52 28.29 -41.57
C TYR A 582 -0.75 27.57 -42.93
N GLY A 583 0.24 26.88 -43.47
CA GLY A 583 0.12 26.14 -44.73
C GLY A 583 -0.13 27.05 -45.94
N ILE A 584 0.24 28.36 -45.87
CA ILE A 584 0.01 29.32 -46.95
C ILE A 584 1.23 29.36 -47.84
N LEU A 585 1.22 28.53 -48.89
CA LEU A 585 2.29 28.50 -49.92
C LEU A 585 2.43 29.85 -50.62
N GLY A 586 3.68 30.28 -50.84
CA GLY A 586 3.97 31.51 -51.55
C GLY A 586 3.44 31.45 -53.00
N ILE A 587 2.64 32.40 -53.44
CA ILE A 587 2.23 32.57 -54.83
C ILE A 587 3.49 32.87 -55.64
N LYS A 588 3.92 31.95 -56.52
CA LYS A 588 4.77 32.25 -57.63
C LYS A 588 3.99 33.19 -58.57
N GLY A 589 4.61 34.23 -59.05
CA GLY A 589 4.01 35.42 -59.71
C GLY A 589 3.30 35.16 -61.06
N ASP A 590 2.34 34.28 -61.09
CA ASP A 590 1.46 34.05 -62.25
C ASP A 590 0.00 33.80 -61.80
N GLY A 591 -0.61 34.71 -61.19
CA GLY A 591 -2.06 34.96 -61.18
C GLY A 591 -3.04 33.76 -60.94
N SER A 592 -2.61 32.54 -60.60
CA SER A 592 -3.53 31.43 -60.36
C SER A 592 -3.73 31.17 -58.85
N SER A 593 -4.97 31.25 -58.37
CA SER A 593 -5.39 30.96 -57.01
C SER A 593 -5.38 29.44 -56.76
N ILE A 594 -4.61 28.99 -55.78
CA ILE A 594 -4.73 27.62 -55.28
C ILE A 594 -5.51 27.65 -53.99
N ALA A 595 -6.54 26.81 -53.94
CA ALA A 595 -7.52 26.67 -52.89
C ALA A 595 -6.91 26.39 -51.50
N SER A 596 -7.52 27.00 -50.50
CA SER A 596 -7.27 26.76 -49.07
C SER A 596 -7.69 25.34 -48.70
N THR A 597 -6.73 24.46 -48.37
CA THR A 597 -7.03 23.27 -47.58
C THR A 597 -7.21 23.67 -46.10
N SER A 598 -8.40 23.46 -45.63
CA SER A 598 -8.78 23.69 -44.23
C SER A 598 -8.01 22.73 -43.30
N TYR A 599 -7.06 23.25 -42.53
CA TYR A 599 -6.49 22.55 -41.40
C TYR A 599 -7.36 22.80 -40.17
N GLN A 600 -7.94 21.72 -39.68
CA GLN A 600 -8.74 21.75 -38.43
C GLN A 600 -7.89 22.22 -37.26
N GLN A 601 -8.45 23.15 -36.50
CA GLN A 601 -7.95 23.59 -35.21
C GLN A 601 -7.76 22.41 -34.25
N LYS A 602 -6.51 22.08 -33.92
CA LYS A 602 -6.24 21.33 -32.68
C LYS A 602 -6.34 22.32 -31.52
N LYS A 603 -7.44 22.19 -30.76
CA LYS A 603 -7.61 22.83 -29.46
C LYS A 603 -6.50 22.37 -28.51
N TYR A 604 -5.75 23.31 -28.00
CA TYR A 604 -5.03 23.13 -26.74
C TYR A 604 -6.03 23.34 -25.60
N ASN A 605 -6.36 22.23 -24.93
CA ASN A 605 -6.98 22.23 -23.61
C ASN A 605 -5.87 22.18 -22.55
#